data_d1e043ed6d2ace4d93ab96354aa7a644
#
_entry.id   d1e043ed6d2ace4d93ab96354aa7a644
#
_cell.length_a   1.000
_cell.length_b   1.000
_cell.length_c   1.000
_cell.angle_alpha   90.00
_cell.angle_beta   90.00
_cell.angle_gamma   90.00
#
_symmetry.space_group_name_H-M   'P 1'
#
loop_
_entity.id
_entity.type
_entity.pdbx_description
1 polymer ?
#
loop_
_entity_poly.entity_id
_entity_poly.type
_entity_poly.pdbx_seq_one_letter_code
_entity_poly.pdbx_strand_id
1 'polypeptide(L)'
;MKIVGVIPARYGSSRFPGKPLQDICGKPMLWWVYQQATKVKELQDVYVATDDERILNLCNEYGMKVVMTGEHSTHIARVHELSTKVDADFYVNVNGDEPLIEPETIRAIIPQEASNEPKVYGLMKILRDPVELIDPTNIKVACNKEGTALYISRAPIPHPYKTILFEYKKAIGVECWNKAALELFVNSEPGVMETIEDLVALRFFEHGCPMHYTLVESNSLSVDTPKDLEKVRVLMKKILAEQKEG
;
A
#
# COMPACT_ATOMS: atom_id res chain seq x y z
N MET A 1 17.06 5.54 -13.64
CA MET A 1 15.64 5.30 -13.31
C MET A 1 15.31 6.09 -12.07
N LYS A 2 14.29 6.93 -12.12
CA LYS A 2 13.83 7.76 -11.01
C LYS A 2 12.61 7.10 -10.35
N ILE A 3 12.68 6.83 -9.06
CA ILE A 3 11.61 6.19 -8.29
C ILE A 3 11.26 7.08 -7.11
N VAL A 4 9.99 7.35 -6.90
CA VAL A 4 9.51 8.14 -5.76
C VAL A 4 8.54 7.32 -4.90
N GLY A 5 8.62 7.50 -3.60
CA GLY A 5 7.63 6.99 -2.66
C GLY A 5 6.43 7.93 -2.58
N VAL A 6 5.24 7.38 -2.51
CA VAL A 6 4.00 8.14 -2.34
C VAL A 6 3.19 7.53 -1.19
N ILE A 7 2.75 8.37 -0.27
CA ILE A 7 1.89 7.97 0.85
C ILE A 7 0.56 8.71 0.70
N PRO A 8 -0.45 8.09 0.06
CA PRO A 8 -1.77 8.70 -0.03
C PRO A 8 -2.39 8.80 1.37
N ALA A 9 -2.82 9.99 1.73
CA ALA A 9 -3.43 10.23 3.03
C ALA A 9 -4.70 11.07 2.87
N ARG A 10 -5.80 10.58 3.44
CA ARG A 10 -7.07 11.31 3.52
C ARG A 10 -7.54 11.39 4.96
N TYR A 11 -8.18 12.49 5.32
CA TYR A 11 -8.76 12.65 6.66
C TYR A 11 -10.07 11.85 6.79
N GLY A 12 -10.89 11.89 5.73
CA GLY A 12 -12.18 11.23 5.68
C GLY A 12 -12.03 9.71 5.53
N SER A 13 -12.12 8.99 6.64
CA SER A 13 -12.25 7.53 6.68
C SER A 13 -13.57 7.20 7.38
N SER A 14 -14.41 6.38 6.75
CA SER A 14 -15.72 6.03 7.33
C SER A 14 -15.61 5.27 8.66
N ARG A 15 -14.61 4.39 8.78
CA ARG A 15 -14.36 3.57 9.98
C ARG A 15 -13.53 4.28 11.05
N PHE A 16 -12.64 5.18 10.66
CA PHE A 16 -11.71 5.85 11.57
C PHE A 16 -11.29 7.23 11.03
N PRO A 17 -12.15 8.27 11.18
CA PRO A 17 -11.82 9.64 10.75
C PRO A 17 -10.56 10.17 11.42
N GLY A 18 -9.72 10.89 10.66
CA GLY A 18 -8.48 11.44 11.17
C GLY A 18 -7.39 10.41 11.49
N LYS A 19 -7.52 9.20 10.97
CA LYS A 19 -6.57 8.09 11.17
C LYS A 19 -5.10 8.49 10.97
N PRO A 20 -4.69 9.20 9.91
CA PRO A 20 -3.29 9.59 9.70
C PRO A 20 -2.69 10.46 10.80
N LEU A 21 -3.54 11.20 11.53
CA LEU A 21 -3.15 12.12 12.58
C LEU A 21 -3.09 11.47 13.99
N GLN A 22 -3.50 10.20 14.10
CA GLN A 22 -3.55 9.51 15.39
C GLN A 22 -2.16 9.34 15.99
N ASP A 23 -2.04 9.66 17.27
CA ASP A 23 -0.78 9.52 18.00
C ASP A 23 -0.39 8.05 18.18
N ILE A 24 0.87 7.75 17.86
CA ILE A 24 1.55 6.50 18.19
C ILE A 24 2.87 6.86 18.87
N CYS A 25 2.93 6.69 20.19
CA CYS A 25 4.13 6.94 20.99
C CYS A 25 4.71 8.36 20.80
N GLY A 26 3.85 9.38 20.76
CA GLY A 26 4.25 10.80 20.68
C GLY A 26 4.48 11.33 19.26
N LYS A 27 4.16 10.55 18.23
CA LYS A 27 4.21 10.96 16.83
C LYS A 27 2.96 10.52 16.08
N PRO A 28 2.50 11.29 15.08
CA PRO A 28 1.35 10.89 14.28
C PRO A 28 1.64 9.61 13.46
N MET A 29 0.62 8.80 13.22
CA MET A 29 0.74 7.56 12.44
C MET A 29 1.43 7.79 11.08
N LEU A 30 1.03 8.83 10.36
CA LEU A 30 1.60 9.19 9.06
C LEU A 30 3.11 9.45 9.12
N TRP A 31 3.59 10.05 10.23
CA TRP A 31 5.01 10.30 10.42
C TRP A 31 5.82 8.99 10.49
N TRP A 32 5.31 7.98 11.16
CA TRP A 32 5.97 6.68 11.25
C TRP A 32 6.12 6.02 9.88
N VAL A 33 5.07 6.00 9.07
CA VAL A 33 5.12 5.47 7.70
C VAL A 33 6.12 6.26 6.86
N TYR A 34 6.05 7.60 6.91
CA TYR A 34 6.96 8.47 6.17
C TYR A 34 8.43 8.21 6.52
N GLN A 35 8.74 8.10 7.83
CA GLN A 35 10.10 7.82 8.29
C GLN A 35 10.61 6.45 7.82
N GLN A 36 9.78 5.44 7.71
CA GLN A 36 10.22 4.15 7.18
C GLN A 36 10.46 4.21 5.68
N ALA A 37 9.59 4.86 4.94
CA ALA A 37 9.74 5.02 3.49
C ALA A 37 11.02 5.82 3.13
N THR A 38 11.36 6.86 3.90
CA THR A 38 12.57 7.68 3.66
C THR A 38 13.89 6.94 3.93
N LYS A 39 13.87 5.80 4.63
CA LYS A 39 15.06 4.96 4.83
C LYS A 39 15.39 4.09 3.59
N VAL A 40 14.48 3.98 2.64
CA VAL A 40 14.68 3.23 1.39
C VAL A 40 15.49 4.09 0.42
N LYS A 41 16.77 3.80 0.27
CA LYS A 41 17.74 4.60 -0.49
C LYS A 41 17.43 4.67 -1.99
N GLU A 42 16.71 3.68 -2.50
CA GLU A 42 16.29 3.59 -3.89
C GLU A 42 15.16 4.58 -4.23
N LEU A 43 14.43 5.07 -3.21
CA LEU A 43 13.47 6.14 -3.37
C LEU A 43 14.20 7.48 -3.30
N GLN A 44 14.20 8.23 -4.41
CA GLN A 44 14.88 9.54 -4.47
C GLN A 44 14.19 10.58 -3.63
N ASP A 45 12.88 10.45 -3.49
CA ASP A 45 12.03 11.30 -2.65
C ASP A 45 10.82 10.51 -2.16
N VAL A 46 10.23 10.97 -1.06
CA VAL A 46 8.95 10.45 -0.54
C VAL A 46 7.99 11.62 -0.37
N TYR A 47 6.78 11.48 -0.88
CA TYR A 47 5.74 12.51 -0.82
C TYR A 47 4.48 11.96 -0.15
N VAL A 48 3.88 12.77 0.71
CA VAL A 48 2.50 12.58 1.14
C VAL A 48 1.60 13.22 0.09
N ALA A 49 0.57 12.50 -0.37
CA ALA A 49 -0.43 13.02 -1.29
C ALA A 49 -1.78 13.15 -0.57
N THR A 50 -2.30 14.38 -0.45
CA THR A 50 -3.51 14.65 0.35
C THR A 50 -4.36 15.77 -0.26
N ASP A 51 -5.65 15.73 0.04
CA ASP A 51 -6.64 16.78 -0.24
C ASP A 51 -7.06 17.55 1.02
N ASP A 52 -6.41 17.30 2.16
CA ASP A 52 -6.84 17.83 3.46
C ASP A 52 -5.79 18.75 4.09
N GLU A 53 -6.19 19.98 4.40
CA GLU A 53 -5.35 21.02 5.01
C GLU A 53 -4.76 20.62 6.37
N ARG A 54 -5.46 19.78 7.14
CA ARG A 54 -4.96 19.29 8.45
C ARG A 54 -3.77 18.37 8.26
N ILE A 55 -3.80 17.53 7.21
CA ILE A 55 -2.68 16.66 6.84
C ILE A 55 -1.53 17.48 6.25
N LEU A 56 -1.83 18.49 5.41
CA LEU A 56 -0.83 19.42 4.89
C LEU A 56 -0.09 20.11 6.04
N ASN A 57 -0.83 20.66 7.01
CA ASN A 57 -0.26 21.36 8.17
C ASN A 57 0.61 20.42 9.01
N LEU A 58 0.16 19.20 9.24
CA LEU A 58 0.96 18.17 9.90
C LEU A 58 2.27 17.90 9.14
N CYS A 59 2.20 17.73 7.82
CA CYS A 59 3.39 17.49 7.01
C CYS A 59 4.40 18.63 7.12
N ASN A 60 3.92 19.87 7.07
CA ASN A 60 4.76 21.06 7.24
C ASN A 60 5.40 21.12 8.64
N GLU A 61 4.63 20.81 9.69
CA GLU A 61 5.14 20.76 11.08
C GLU A 61 6.28 19.75 11.25
N TYR A 62 6.14 18.57 10.60
CA TYR A 62 7.12 17.49 10.72
C TYR A 62 8.16 17.45 9.59
N GLY A 63 8.20 18.44 8.70
CA GLY A 63 9.16 18.53 7.59
C GLY A 63 9.01 17.40 6.55
N MET A 64 7.79 16.87 6.40
CA MET A 64 7.46 15.85 5.38
C MET A 64 7.12 16.54 4.06
N LYS A 65 7.68 16.04 2.94
CA LYS A 65 7.31 16.53 1.62
C LYS A 65 5.85 16.17 1.34
N VAL A 66 5.07 17.12 0.89
CA VAL A 66 3.64 16.96 0.66
C VAL A 66 3.22 17.59 -0.67
N VAL A 67 2.29 16.96 -1.35
CA VAL A 67 1.64 17.46 -2.57
C VAL A 67 0.14 17.50 -2.31
N MET A 68 -0.44 18.70 -2.43
CA MET A 68 -1.89 18.84 -2.42
C MET A 68 -2.47 18.33 -3.72
N THR A 69 -3.48 17.47 -3.58
CA THR A 69 -4.25 16.88 -4.69
C THR A 69 -5.72 17.27 -4.56
N GLY A 70 -6.48 17.08 -5.61
CA GLY A 70 -7.93 17.08 -5.53
C GLY A 70 -8.49 15.91 -4.72
N GLU A 71 -9.80 15.90 -4.55
CA GLU A 71 -10.52 14.75 -4.00
C GLU A 71 -10.55 13.62 -5.04
N HIS A 72 -10.20 12.40 -4.60
CA HIS A 72 -10.20 11.21 -5.45
C HIS A 72 -10.90 10.05 -4.75
N SER A 73 -11.65 9.28 -5.53
CA SER A 73 -12.33 8.06 -5.06
C SER A 73 -11.34 6.94 -4.72
N THR A 74 -10.17 6.91 -5.39
CA THR A 74 -9.16 5.87 -5.21
C THR A 74 -7.77 6.45 -4.92
N HIS A 75 -6.95 5.67 -4.21
CA HIS A 75 -5.55 6.03 -3.96
C HIS A 75 -4.73 6.06 -5.26
N ILE A 76 -5.02 5.19 -6.24
CA ILE A 76 -4.32 5.14 -7.54
C ILE A 76 -4.55 6.43 -8.32
N ALA A 77 -5.79 6.95 -8.38
CA ALA A 77 -6.08 8.21 -9.03
C ALA A 77 -5.38 9.41 -8.34
N ARG A 78 -5.24 9.36 -7.01
CA ARG A 78 -4.47 10.35 -6.26
C ARG A 78 -2.98 10.30 -6.61
N VAL A 79 -2.41 9.09 -6.71
CA VAL A 79 -1.01 8.91 -7.13
C VAL A 79 -0.82 9.37 -8.58
N HIS A 80 -1.80 9.12 -9.46
CA HIS A 80 -1.78 9.65 -10.82
C HIS A 80 -1.73 11.19 -10.84
N GLU A 81 -2.57 11.90 -10.07
CA GLU A 81 -2.49 13.36 -9.99
C GLU A 81 -1.12 13.82 -9.48
N LEU A 82 -0.57 13.16 -8.45
CA LEU A 82 0.79 13.45 -8.00
C LEU A 82 1.80 13.27 -9.13
N SER A 83 1.66 12.24 -9.96
CA SER A 83 2.57 11.97 -11.07
C SER A 83 2.58 13.04 -12.16
N THR A 84 1.55 13.87 -12.23
CA THR A 84 1.52 15.06 -13.12
C THR A 84 2.33 16.23 -12.58
N LYS A 85 2.62 16.24 -11.27
CA LYS A 85 3.34 17.31 -10.55
C LYS A 85 4.77 16.91 -10.17
N VAL A 86 5.01 15.62 -10.01
CA VAL A 86 6.31 15.05 -9.65
C VAL A 86 6.66 13.98 -10.68
N ASP A 87 7.59 14.28 -11.56
CA ASP A 87 8.00 13.35 -12.61
C ASP A 87 8.90 12.25 -12.06
N ALA A 88 8.59 10.99 -12.38
CA ALA A 88 9.37 9.79 -12.08
C ALA A 88 9.03 8.66 -13.04
N ASP A 89 9.91 7.64 -13.13
CA ASP A 89 9.66 6.43 -13.90
C ASP A 89 8.68 5.51 -13.17
N PHE A 90 8.79 5.45 -11.81
CA PHE A 90 7.92 4.63 -10.96
C PHE A 90 7.49 5.36 -9.70
N TYR A 91 6.29 5.02 -9.23
CA TYR A 91 5.67 5.54 -8.03
C TYR A 91 5.37 4.38 -7.09
N VAL A 92 6.08 4.31 -5.97
CA VAL A 92 5.89 3.30 -4.92
C VAL A 92 4.89 3.83 -3.91
N ASN A 93 3.69 3.28 -3.93
CA ASN A 93 2.67 3.54 -2.93
C ASN A 93 2.99 2.80 -1.64
N VAL A 94 2.97 3.50 -0.53
CA VAL A 94 2.99 2.91 0.81
C VAL A 94 1.74 3.39 1.53
N ASN A 95 0.89 2.46 1.94
CA ASN A 95 -0.34 2.82 2.64
C ASN A 95 -0.05 3.54 3.95
N GLY A 96 -0.68 4.70 4.15
CA GLY A 96 -0.47 5.57 5.32
C GLY A 96 -0.96 5.01 6.66
N ASP A 97 -1.49 3.80 6.65
CA ASP A 97 -2.02 3.06 7.82
C ASP A 97 -1.17 1.85 8.23
N GLU A 98 0.05 1.73 7.71
CA GLU A 98 1.00 0.68 8.08
C GLU A 98 2.22 1.23 8.84
N PRO A 99 2.06 1.77 10.06
CA PRO A 99 3.13 2.46 10.79
C PRO A 99 4.28 1.54 11.24
N LEU A 100 4.11 0.23 11.16
CA LEU A 100 5.13 -0.79 11.46
C LEU A 100 5.79 -1.35 10.19
N ILE A 101 5.53 -0.77 9.00
CA ILE A 101 6.16 -1.23 7.76
C ILE A 101 7.68 -1.11 7.85
N GLU A 102 8.39 -2.14 7.41
CA GLU A 102 9.85 -2.17 7.42
C GLU A 102 10.40 -1.65 6.09
N PRO A 103 11.52 -0.90 6.09
CA PRO A 103 12.13 -0.41 4.84
C PRO A 103 12.47 -1.52 3.86
N GLU A 104 12.89 -2.70 4.35
CA GLU A 104 13.20 -3.89 3.54
C GLU A 104 11.97 -4.40 2.80
N THR A 105 10.80 -4.34 3.44
CA THR A 105 9.52 -4.68 2.79
C THR A 105 9.23 -3.72 1.63
N ILE A 106 9.40 -2.41 1.85
CA ILE A 106 9.20 -1.41 0.79
C ILE A 106 10.24 -1.61 -0.33
N ARG A 107 11.50 -1.91 0.01
CA ARG A 107 12.57 -2.17 -0.97
C ARG A 107 12.27 -3.34 -1.89
N ALA A 108 11.59 -4.36 -1.41
CA ALA A 108 11.30 -5.57 -2.18
C ALA A 108 10.41 -5.34 -3.43
N ILE A 109 9.73 -4.17 -3.51
CA ILE A 109 8.87 -3.83 -4.67
C ILE A 109 9.62 -3.04 -5.75
N ILE A 110 10.85 -2.60 -5.48
CA ILE A 110 11.58 -1.70 -6.38
C ILE A 110 11.86 -2.39 -7.72
N PRO A 111 11.37 -1.86 -8.85
CA PRO A 111 11.65 -2.42 -10.16
C PRO A 111 13.13 -2.32 -10.52
N GLN A 112 13.61 -3.29 -11.29
CA GLN A 112 15.02 -3.32 -11.74
C GLN A 112 15.22 -2.59 -13.06
N GLU A 113 14.17 -2.46 -13.87
CA GLU A 113 14.23 -1.90 -15.23
C GLU A 113 13.07 -0.93 -15.48
N ALA A 114 13.35 0.14 -16.23
CA ALA A 114 12.31 1.04 -16.73
C ALA A 114 11.49 0.36 -17.83
N SER A 115 10.24 0.77 -17.99
CA SER A 115 9.34 0.27 -19.04
C SER A 115 8.39 1.37 -19.49
N ASN A 116 8.18 1.46 -20.79
CA ASN A 116 7.14 2.32 -21.40
C ASN A 116 5.77 1.62 -21.45
N GLU A 117 5.74 0.28 -21.32
CA GLU A 117 4.50 -0.48 -21.18
C GLU A 117 3.97 -0.38 -19.77
N PRO A 118 2.64 -0.44 -19.55
CA PRO A 118 2.06 -0.44 -18.21
C PRO A 118 2.66 -1.55 -17.34
N LYS A 119 3.17 -1.18 -16.16
CA LYS A 119 3.74 -2.10 -15.18
C LYS A 119 3.14 -1.85 -13.81
N VAL A 120 2.64 -2.93 -13.21
CA VAL A 120 2.01 -2.93 -11.90
C VAL A 120 2.64 -4.01 -11.04
N TYR A 121 3.14 -3.61 -9.88
CA TYR A 121 3.76 -4.51 -8.91
C TYR A 121 3.02 -4.43 -7.58
N GLY A 122 2.97 -5.54 -6.88
CA GLY A 122 2.43 -5.65 -5.53
C GLY A 122 3.31 -6.53 -4.66
N LEU A 123 3.13 -6.45 -3.36
CA LEU A 123 3.75 -7.36 -2.41
C LEU A 123 2.70 -8.27 -1.80
N MET A 124 3.09 -9.49 -1.50
CA MET A 124 2.23 -10.46 -0.82
C MET A 124 2.99 -11.18 0.28
N LYS A 125 2.26 -11.63 1.30
CA LYS A 125 2.81 -12.49 2.36
C LYS A 125 1.95 -13.73 2.57
N ILE A 126 2.55 -14.77 3.18
CA ILE A 126 1.82 -15.99 3.54
C ILE A 126 0.82 -15.68 4.65
N LEU A 127 -0.41 -16.13 4.48
CA LEU A 127 -1.43 -16.16 5.53
C LEU A 127 -1.14 -17.35 6.46
N ARG A 128 -0.90 -17.06 7.73
CA ARG A 128 -0.60 -18.08 8.75
C ARG A 128 -1.80 -18.38 9.66
N ASP A 129 -2.73 -17.42 9.77
CA ASP A 129 -3.94 -17.57 10.60
C ASP A 129 -5.14 -17.93 9.72
N PRO A 130 -5.80 -19.08 9.95
CA PRO A 130 -7.02 -19.44 9.22
C PRO A 130 -8.16 -18.41 9.33
N VAL A 131 -8.22 -17.63 10.42
CA VAL A 131 -9.22 -16.56 10.59
C VAL A 131 -8.98 -15.45 9.58
N GLU A 132 -7.73 -15.10 9.29
CA GLU A 132 -7.39 -14.10 8.27
C GLU A 132 -7.77 -14.56 6.85
N LEU A 133 -7.84 -15.88 6.61
CA LEU A 133 -8.20 -16.42 5.29
C LEU A 133 -9.65 -16.11 4.93
N ILE A 134 -10.56 -16.24 5.88
CA ILE A 134 -11.99 -15.98 5.68
C ILE A 134 -12.38 -14.51 5.86
N ASP A 135 -11.48 -13.69 6.39
CA ASP A 135 -11.71 -12.27 6.55
C ASP A 135 -11.63 -11.57 5.18
N PRO A 136 -12.74 -10.94 4.71
CA PRO A 136 -12.79 -10.29 3.39
C PRO A 136 -11.97 -8.99 3.33
N THR A 137 -11.47 -8.47 4.45
CA THR A 137 -10.56 -7.32 4.46
C THR A 137 -9.15 -7.71 3.99
N ASN A 138 -8.76 -8.96 4.14
CA ASN A 138 -7.54 -9.52 3.59
C ASN A 138 -7.73 -9.92 2.13
N ILE A 139 -7.02 -9.29 1.22
CA ILE A 139 -7.09 -9.58 -0.22
C ILE A 139 -6.20 -10.77 -0.53
N LYS A 140 -6.82 -11.90 -0.93
CA LYS A 140 -6.07 -13.10 -1.32
C LYS A 140 -5.53 -12.95 -2.75
N VAL A 141 -4.33 -13.49 -2.97
CA VAL A 141 -3.61 -13.41 -4.24
C VAL A 141 -3.31 -14.80 -4.76
N ALA A 142 -3.79 -15.11 -5.96
CA ALA A 142 -3.43 -16.31 -6.68
C ALA A 142 -2.47 -15.97 -7.83
N CYS A 143 -1.25 -16.50 -7.79
CA CYS A 143 -0.21 -16.25 -8.79
C CYS A 143 0.20 -17.52 -9.52
N ASN A 144 0.74 -17.34 -10.73
CA ASN A 144 1.53 -18.36 -11.39
C ASN A 144 2.91 -18.52 -10.71
N LYS A 145 3.77 -19.37 -11.25
CA LYS A 145 5.10 -19.65 -10.68
C LYS A 145 6.06 -18.47 -10.77
N GLU A 146 5.84 -17.58 -11.71
CA GLU A 146 6.65 -16.38 -11.98
C GLU A 146 6.19 -15.16 -11.13
N GLY A 147 5.17 -15.33 -10.29
CA GLY A 147 4.63 -14.25 -9.46
C GLY A 147 3.59 -13.37 -10.16
N THR A 148 3.25 -13.64 -11.43
CA THR A 148 2.17 -12.93 -12.10
C THR A 148 0.83 -13.36 -11.51
N ALA A 149 0.04 -12.41 -11.03
CA ALA A 149 -1.26 -12.69 -10.47
C ALA A 149 -2.23 -13.18 -11.55
N LEU A 150 -2.89 -14.29 -11.26
CA LEU A 150 -4.00 -14.83 -12.04
C LEU A 150 -5.32 -14.20 -11.63
N TYR A 151 -5.45 -13.92 -10.34
CA TYR A 151 -6.59 -13.21 -9.77
C TYR A 151 -6.28 -12.73 -8.34
N ILE A 152 -7.01 -11.71 -7.90
CA ILE A 152 -7.04 -11.25 -6.50
C ILE A 152 -8.49 -11.21 -6.05
N SER A 153 -8.77 -11.58 -4.79
CA SER A 153 -10.15 -11.66 -4.29
C SER A 153 -10.25 -11.46 -2.80
N ARG A 154 -11.41 -10.98 -2.35
CA ARG A 154 -11.79 -11.01 -0.95
C ARG A 154 -12.13 -12.43 -0.48
N ALA A 155 -12.57 -13.30 -1.38
CA ALA A 155 -12.81 -14.71 -1.09
C ALA A 155 -11.50 -15.50 -0.96
N PRO A 156 -11.47 -16.64 -0.25
CA PRO A 156 -10.36 -17.59 -0.30
C PRO A 156 -10.15 -18.15 -1.72
N ILE A 157 -9.01 -17.82 -2.32
CA ILE A 157 -8.59 -18.31 -3.65
C ILE A 157 -7.17 -18.88 -3.58
N PRO A 158 -6.91 -20.05 -4.25
CA PRO A 158 -7.88 -20.94 -4.90
C PRO A 158 -8.86 -21.57 -3.90
N HIS A 159 -10.06 -21.95 -4.36
CA HIS A 159 -11.04 -22.63 -3.50
C HIS A 159 -10.53 -24.01 -3.07
N PRO A 160 -10.51 -24.34 -1.75
CA PRO A 160 -9.92 -25.57 -1.23
C PRO A 160 -10.87 -26.77 -1.40
N TYR A 161 -11.20 -27.13 -2.63
CA TYR A 161 -12.15 -28.22 -2.92
C TYR A 161 -11.62 -29.60 -2.53
N LYS A 162 -10.35 -29.89 -2.83
CA LYS A 162 -9.76 -31.21 -2.62
C LYS A 162 -8.90 -31.27 -1.35
N THR A 163 -8.26 -30.19 -0.99
CA THR A 163 -7.35 -30.12 0.15
C THR A 163 -7.22 -28.69 0.66
N ILE A 164 -7.05 -28.55 1.97
CA ILE A 164 -6.71 -27.26 2.62
C ILE A 164 -5.19 -27.08 2.77
N LEU A 165 -4.40 -28.07 2.36
CA LEU A 165 -2.93 -28.02 2.43
C LEU A 165 -2.39 -27.12 1.31
N PHE A 166 -2.61 -25.81 1.46
CA PHE A 166 -2.17 -24.78 0.55
C PHE A 166 -1.72 -23.53 1.33
N GLU A 167 -0.61 -22.95 0.94
CA GLU A 167 -0.14 -21.69 1.50
C GLU A 167 -0.85 -20.52 0.83
N TYR A 168 -1.93 -20.07 1.45
CA TYR A 168 -2.63 -18.87 0.99
C TYR A 168 -1.76 -17.63 1.17
N LYS A 169 -1.88 -16.71 0.23
CA LYS A 169 -1.14 -15.46 0.22
C LYS A 169 -2.09 -14.29 0.23
N LYS A 170 -1.73 -13.22 0.95
CA LYS A 170 -2.48 -11.96 0.93
C LYS A 170 -1.62 -10.81 0.46
N ALA A 171 -2.23 -9.88 -0.27
CA ALA A 171 -1.62 -8.60 -0.59
C ALA A 171 -1.33 -7.79 0.69
N ILE A 172 -0.28 -6.99 0.65
CA ILE A 172 0.03 -5.99 1.67
C ILE A 172 0.02 -4.60 1.05
N GLY A 173 -0.07 -3.57 1.87
CA GLY A 173 -0.33 -2.18 1.46
C GLY A 173 0.83 -1.46 0.80
N VAL A 174 1.59 -2.17 -0.05
CA VAL A 174 2.66 -1.60 -0.88
C VAL A 174 2.46 -2.03 -2.31
N GLU A 175 2.33 -1.04 -3.20
CA GLU A 175 2.14 -1.24 -4.63
C GLU A 175 3.08 -0.32 -5.40
N CYS A 176 3.37 -0.64 -6.65
CA CYS A 176 4.21 0.20 -7.49
C CYS A 176 3.68 0.24 -8.92
N TRP A 177 3.62 1.43 -9.47
CA TRP A 177 3.18 1.66 -10.85
C TRP A 177 4.16 2.55 -11.60
N ASN A 178 4.35 2.28 -12.88
CA ASN A 178 4.93 3.28 -13.76
C ASN A 178 3.85 4.27 -14.25
N LYS A 179 4.28 5.35 -14.90
CA LYS A 179 3.37 6.38 -15.40
C LYS A 179 2.33 5.82 -16.37
N ALA A 180 2.73 4.92 -17.27
CA ALA A 180 1.83 4.30 -18.24
C ALA A 180 0.71 3.46 -17.56
N ALA A 181 1.00 2.78 -16.45
CA ALA A 181 -0.01 2.06 -15.68
C ALA A 181 -0.99 3.03 -14.98
N LEU A 182 -0.49 4.13 -14.42
CA LEU A 182 -1.34 5.15 -13.80
C LEU A 182 -2.28 5.80 -14.84
N GLU A 183 -1.77 6.09 -16.04
CA GLU A 183 -2.56 6.61 -17.17
C GLU A 183 -3.59 5.59 -17.65
N LEU A 184 -3.20 4.31 -17.78
CA LEU A 184 -4.14 3.23 -18.09
C LEU A 184 -5.30 3.22 -17.11
N PHE A 185 -5.00 3.28 -15.81
CA PHE A 185 -6.01 3.23 -14.74
C PHE A 185 -7.03 4.38 -14.84
N VAL A 186 -6.57 5.62 -14.98
CA VAL A 186 -7.48 6.79 -14.98
C VAL A 186 -8.24 6.97 -16.27
N ASN A 187 -7.73 6.42 -17.39
CA ASN A 187 -8.39 6.44 -18.69
C ASN A 187 -9.30 5.21 -18.91
N SER A 188 -9.38 4.29 -17.95
CA SER A 188 -10.22 3.10 -18.01
C SER A 188 -11.40 3.21 -17.06
N GLU A 189 -12.58 2.78 -17.50
CA GLU A 189 -13.76 2.70 -16.66
C GLU A 189 -13.65 1.52 -15.67
N PRO A 190 -14.26 1.62 -14.47
CA PRO A 190 -14.37 0.49 -13.57
C PRO A 190 -15.06 -0.70 -14.21
N GLY A 191 -14.47 -1.88 -14.09
CA GLY A 191 -15.01 -3.10 -14.65
C GLY A 191 -15.97 -3.83 -13.69
N VAL A 192 -16.45 -4.97 -14.15
CA VAL A 192 -17.40 -5.80 -13.40
C VAL A 192 -16.75 -6.43 -12.18
N MET A 193 -15.52 -6.94 -12.32
CA MET A 193 -14.80 -7.58 -11.22
C MET A 193 -14.40 -6.56 -10.16
N GLU A 194 -13.90 -5.39 -10.57
CA GLU A 194 -13.60 -4.28 -9.66
C GLU A 194 -14.84 -3.91 -8.83
N THR A 195 -16.00 -3.78 -9.50
CA THR A 195 -17.24 -3.34 -8.84
C THR A 195 -17.77 -4.40 -7.86
N ILE A 196 -17.74 -5.68 -8.22
CA ILE A 196 -18.27 -6.78 -7.38
C ILE A 196 -17.36 -7.02 -6.17
N GLU A 197 -16.07 -7.06 -6.38
CA GLU A 197 -15.10 -7.32 -5.30
C GLU A 197 -14.76 -6.05 -4.50
N ASP A 198 -15.14 -4.85 -4.98
CA ASP A 198 -14.70 -3.57 -4.43
C ASP A 198 -13.16 -3.52 -4.27
N LEU A 199 -12.46 -3.93 -5.33
CA LEU A 199 -11.00 -3.99 -5.43
C LEU A 199 -10.52 -3.25 -6.67
N VAL A 200 -10.09 -2.01 -6.48
CA VAL A 200 -9.68 -1.11 -7.58
C VAL A 200 -8.55 -1.67 -8.45
N ALA A 201 -7.68 -2.51 -7.91
CA ALA A 201 -6.60 -3.13 -8.65
C ALA A 201 -7.09 -4.13 -9.72
N LEU A 202 -8.32 -4.66 -9.61
CA LEU A 202 -8.91 -5.53 -10.62
C LEU A 202 -9.13 -4.82 -11.96
N ARG A 203 -9.22 -3.49 -11.97
CA ARG A 203 -9.27 -2.71 -13.22
C ARG A 203 -8.08 -3.02 -14.12
N PHE A 204 -6.89 -3.16 -13.58
CA PHE A 204 -5.71 -3.53 -14.35
C PHE A 204 -5.88 -4.89 -15.05
N PHE A 205 -6.42 -5.90 -14.34
CA PHE A 205 -6.67 -7.23 -14.92
C PHE A 205 -7.71 -7.17 -16.04
N GLU A 206 -8.80 -6.42 -15.84
CA GLU A 206 -9.87 -6.28 -16.84
C GLU A 206 -9.40 -5.54 -18.10
N HIS A 207 -8.33 -4.73 -17.99
CA HIS A 207 -7.71 -4.02 -19.12
C HIS A 207 -6.38 -4.64 -19.58
N GLY A 208 -6.14 -5.94 -19.27
CA GLY A 208 -5.02 -6.70 -19.82
C GLY A 208 -3.64 -6.34 -19.25
N CYS A 209 -3.60 -5.69 -18.08
CA CYS A 209 -2.36 -5.35 -17.38
C CYS A 209 -2.27 -6.15 -16.06
N PRO A 210 -1.74 -7.39 -16.09
CA PRO A 210 -1.64 -8.20 -14.87
C PRO A 210 -0.60 -7.61 -13.90
N MET A 211 -0.88 -7.76 -12.59
CA MET A 211 0.05 -7.38 -11.54
C MET A 211 1.09 -8.47 -11.29
N HIS A 212 2.33 -8.04 -11.00
CA HIS A 212 3.39 -8.94 -10.55
C HIS A 212 3.56 -8.82 -9.04
N TYR A 213 3.42 -9.93 -8.32
CA TYR A 213 3.54 -9.96 -6.87
C TYR A 213 4.85 -10.61 -6.42
N THR A 214 5.56 -9.93 -5.52
CA THR A 214 6.72 -10.46 -4.83
C THR A 214 6.31 -10.97 -3.44
N LEU A 215 6.68 -12.21 -3.12
CA LEU A 215 6.47 -12.77 -1.79
C LEU A 215 7.51 -12.21 -0.82
N VAL A 216 7.06 -11.69 0.31
CA VAL A 216 7.91 -11.14 1.37
C VAL A 216 7.50 -11.66 2.75
N GLU A 217 8.44 -11.66 3.68
CA GLU A 217 8.13 -11.76 5.10
C GLU A 217 7.88 -10.33 5.62
N SER A 218 6.75 -10.12 6.26
CA SER A 218 6.40 -8.82 6.83
C SER A 218 5.54 -8.98 8.08
N ASN A 219 5.93 -8.28 9.14
CA ASN A 219 5.19 -8.18 10.38
C ASN A 219 4.32 -6.92 10.46
N SER A 220 4.23 -6.17 9.36
CA SER A 220 3.39 -4.97 9.30
C SER A 220 1.93 -5.29 9.59
N LEU A 221 1.32 -4.42 10.38
CA LEU A 221 -0.10 -4.44 10.74
C LEU A 221 -0.76 -3.16 10.26
N SER A 222 -1.80 -3.30 9.46
CA SER A 222 -2.64 -2.19 9.06
C SER A 222 -3.53 -1.74 10.23
N VAL A 223 -3.68 -0.43 10.39
CA VAL A 223 -4.59 0.19 11.37
C VAL A 223 -5.88 0.57 10.67
N ASP A 224 -6.91 -0.24 10.80
CA ASP A 224 -8.23 0.03 10.24
C ASP A 224 -9.25 0.50 11.27
N THR A 225 -9.03 0.15 12.51
CA THR A 225 -9.92 0.46 13.65
C THR A 225 -9.13 1.02 14.84
N PRO A 226 -9.80 1.67 15.82
CA PRO A 226 -9.16 2.04 17.08
C PRO A 226 -8.53 0.86 17.83
N LYS A 227 -9.09 -0.35 17.69
CA LYS A 227 -8.54 -1.57 18.31
C LYS A 227 -7.18 -1.95 17.70
N ASP A 228 -7.03 -1.78 16.38
CA ASP A 228 -5.75 -2.04 15.71
C ASP A 228 -4.71 -1.00 16.09
N LEU A 229 -5.13 0.27 16.26
CA LEU A 229 -4.25 1.33 16.77
C LEU A 229 -3.66 0.98 18.14
N GLU A 230 -4.45 0.45 19.06
CA GLU A 230 -3.94 0.04 20.39
C GLU A 230 -2.94 -1.10 20.28
N LYS A 231 -3.20 -2.09 19.42
CA LYS A 231 -2.22 -3.17 19.18
C LYS A 231 -0.89 -2.62 18.66
N VAL A 232 -0.97 -1.71 17.67
CA VAL A 232 0.22 -1.07 17.08
C VAL A 232 0.96 -0.23 18.12
N ARG A 233 0.28 0.51 18.99
CA ARG A 233 0.89 1.26 20.09
C ARG A 233 1.71 0.37 21.03
N VAL A 234 1.17 -0.79 21.38
CA VAL A 234 1.87 -1.76 22.24
C VAL A 234 3.13 -2.30 21.54
N LEU A 235 3.03 -2.66 20.27
CA LEU A 235 4.16 -3.17 19.49
C LEU A 235 5.22 -2.08 19.29
N MET A 236 4.81 -0.86 18.93
CA MET A 236 5.74 0.27 18.74
C MET A 236 6.52 0.59 20.03
N LYS A 237 5.86 0.54 21.21
CA LYS A 237 6.55 0.74 22.48
C LYS A 237 7.64 -0.30 22.71
N LYS A 238 7.41 -1.57 22.35
CA LYS A 238 8.43 -2.63 22.46
C LYS A 238 9.60 -2.36 21.53
N ILE A 239 9.32 -2.07 20.24
CA ILE A 239 10.35 -1.76 19.26
C ILE A 239 11.23 -0.59 19.71
N LEU A 240 10.60 0.49 20.23
CA LEU A 240 11.33 1.67 20.71
C LEU A 240 12.13 1.41 21.99
N ALA A 241 11.72 0.47 22.82
CA ALA A 241 12.48 0.05 24.00
C ALA A 241 13.73 -0.73 23.59
N GLU A 242 13.59 -1.70 22.70
CA GLU A 242 14.70 -2.51 22.17
C GLU A 242 15.77 -1.66 21.47
N GLN A 243 15.34 -0.62 20.72
CA GLN A 243 16.27 0.32 20.06
C GLN A 243 17.05 1.23 21.01
N LYS A 244 16.64 1.37 22.28
CA LYS A 244 17.36 2.16 23.29
C LYS A 244 18.36 1.34 24.07
N GLU A 245 18.23 0.03 24.05
CA GLU A 245 19.08 -0.90 24.79
C GLU A 245 20.27 -1.45 23.94
N GLY A 246 20.22 -1.25 22.63
CA GLY A 246 21.27 -1.64 21.66
C GLY A 246 22.05 -0.45 21.14
#